data_3dadbafe00051bbeee0fa4a23cb5cc7f
#
_entry.id   3dadbafe00051bbeee0fa4a23cb5cc7f
#
_cell.length_a   1.000
_cell.length_b   1.000
_cell.length_c   1.000
_cell.angle_alpha   90.00
_cell.angle_beta   90.00
_cell.angle_gamma   90.00
#
_symmetry.space_group_name_H-M   'P 1'
#
loop_
_entity.id
_entity.type
_entity.pdbx_description
1 polymer ?
#
loop_
_entity_poly.entity_id
_entity_poly.type
_entity_poly.pdbx_seq_one_letter_code
_entity_poly.pdbx_strand_id
1 'polypeptide(L)'
;MRLQRVEKIKRNISIQASKKSTNLLEGLYKSIFQGKSMDFDDLRDYVMGDNSKDIDWKSSIRHGSLLVRRYCAYRRHNFVFIIDSGKKFNGLTSKLENKSDVSLYTFGTLAYLINKNDDELTKVFNNTNTLTSTPFKSGTLNIEMSMNDIEKNILLDNNYDINEMLEYPLKHFKRKMIYIVISDLDGANNISDKVLRKVTASHDLLFINISDASMYGDNLYDIDSNSNVPFYISRNKELKEVEENIKKQVYNSCVRKFKKYRISTVTISSKSEIVNCLIDLLERHNHAVRH
;
A
#
# COMPACT_ATOMS: atom_id res chain seq x y z
N MET A 1 -17.17 0.34 -21.87
CA MET A 1 -16.73 -0.87 -21.17
C MET A 1 -15.61 -0.67 -20.12
N ARG A 2 -14.96 0.49 -20.07
CA ARG A 2 -13.76 0.76 -19.26
C ARG A 2 -13.98 1.27 -17.83
N LEU A 3 -15.15 1.76 -17.43
CA LEU A 3 -15.45 2.27 -16.09
C LEU A 3 -16.08 1.23 -15.15
N GLN A 4 -16.28 0.00 -15.63
CA GLN A 4 -17.04 -1.03 -14.89
C GLN A 4 -16.31 -1.59 -13.66
N ARG A 5 -14.97 -1.60 -13.64
CA ARG A 5 -14.20 -2.18 -12.53
C ARG A 5 -14.17 -1.27 -11.32
N VAL A 6 -13.90 0.02 -11.50
CA VAL A 6 -13.91 0.99 -10.39
C VAL A 6 -15.33 1.12 -9.82
N GLU A 7 -16.37 1.12 -10.65
CA GLU A 7 -17.76 1.08 -10.17
C GLU A 7 -18.07 -0.21 -9.42
N LYS A 8 -17.55 -1.35 -9.90
CA LYS A 8 -17.68 -2.64 -9.21
C LYS A 8 -16.95 -2.62 -7.86
N ILE A 9 -15.77 -2.01 -7.78
CA ILE A 9 -15.03 -1.82 -6.53
C ILE A 9 -15.81 -0.90 -5.59
N LYS A 10 -16.31 0.24 -6.05
CA LYS A 10 -17.19 1.11 -5.26
C LYS A 10 -18.37 0.36 -4.69
N ARG A 11 -19.06 -0.42 -5.53
CA ARG A 11 -20.19 -1.22 -5.14
C ARG A 11 -19.79 -2.32 -4.15
N ASN A 12 -18.66 -2.98 -4.35
CA ASN A 12 -18.17 -4.01 -3.44
C ASN A 12 -17.75 -3.44 -2.09
N ILE A 13 -17.08 -2.28 -2.07
CA ILE A 13 -16.78 -1.55 -0.82
C ILE A 13 -18.09 -1.24 -0.08
N SER A 14 -19.13 -0.81 -0.79
CA SER A 14 -20.43 -0.49 -0.17
C SER A 14 -21.26 -1.72 0.23
N ILE A 15 -21.04 -2.89 -0.40
CA ILE A 15 -21.77 -4.13 -0.13
C ILE A 15 -21.04 -4.99 0.89
N GLN A 16 -19.71 -5.13 0.77
CA GLN A 16 -18.91 -6.01 1.63
C GLN A 16 -18.50 -5.36 2.94
N ALA A 17 -18.29 -4.04 2.93
CA ALA A 17 -18.08 -3.30 4.16
C ALA A 17 -19.37 -2.64 4.62
N SER A 18 -19.63 -2.70 5.93
CA SER A 18 -20.71 -1.89 6.48
C SER A 18 -20.44 -0.41 6.18
N LYS A 19 -21.48 0.40 6.02
CA LYS A 19 -21.34 1.85 5.86
C LYS A 19 -20.46 2.47 6.96
N LYS A 20 -20.49 1.86 8.15
CA LYS A 20 -19.66 2.24 9.30
C LYS A 20 -18.16 1.98 9.04
N SER A 21 -17.80 0.80 8.49
CA SER A 21 -16.40 0.45 8.19
C SER A 21 -15.83 1.32 7.07
N THR A 22 -16.62 1.64 6.05
CA THR A 22 -16.20 2.53 4.97
C THR A 22 -15.93 3.95 5.49
N ASN A 23 -16.84 4.48 6.33
CA ASN A 23 -16.66 5.81 6.93
C ASN A 23 -15.45 5.84 7.88
N LEU A 24 -15.20 4.75 8.61
CA LEU A 24 -14.03 4.62 9.48
C LEU A 24 -12.73 4.63 8.67
N LEU A 25 -12.67 3.85 7.59
CA LEU A 25 -11.50 3.80 6.69
C LEU A 25 -11.19 5.19 6.11
N GLU A 26 -12.21 5.91 5.66
CA GLU A 26 -12.05 7.28 5.15
C GLU A 26 -11.62 8.26 6.24
N GLY A 27 -12.17 8.14 7.44
CA GLY A 27 -11.81 8.96 8.58
C GLY A 27 -10.37 8.75 9.02
N LEU A 28 -9.91 7.49 9.07
CA LEU A 28 -8.52 7.13 9.37
C LEU A 28 -7.56 7.67 8.30
N TYR A 29 -7.89 7.48 7.02
CA TYR A 29 -7.09 8.02 5.92
C TYR A 29 -6.87 9.53 6.09
N LYS A 30 -7.95 10.28 6.29
CA LYS A 30 -7.89 11.73 6.52
C LYS A 30 -7.08 12.10 7.76
N SER A 31 -7.27 11.37 8.86
CA SER A 31 -6.54 11.61 10.10
C SER A 31 -5.02 11.42 9.97
N ILE A 32 -4.59 10.48 9.14
CA ILE A 32 -3.18 10.12 8.96
C ILE A 32 -2.52 11.00 7.91
N PHE A 33 -3.13 11.10 6.74
CA PHE A 33 -2.49 11.73 5.59
C PHE A 33 -2.91 13.19 5.39
N GLN A 34 -4.11 13.57 5.81
CA GLN A 34 -4.55 14.96 5.67
C GLN A 34 -4.32 15.81 6.92
N GLY A 35 -4.00 15.17 8.06
CA GLY A 35 -3.67 15.85 9.32
C GLY A 35 -4.76 16.82 9.81
N LYS A 36 -4.43 17.70 10.74
CA LYS A 36 -5.20 18.90 10.97
C LYS A 36 -4.92 19.84 9.80
N SER A 37 -5.88 20.08 8.94
CA SER A 37 -5.83 20.75 7.63
C SER A 37 -5.25 22.17 7.59
N MET A 38 -4.45 22.52 8.54
CA MET A 38 -3.72 23.76 8.67
C MET A 38 -2.35 23.45 9.25
N ASP A 39 -1.52 22.73 8.49
CA ASP A 39 -0.11 22.66 8.84
C ASP A 39 0.46 24.07 8.72
N PHE A 40 0.97 24.57 9.86
CA PHE A 40 1.73 25.79 9.93
C PHE A 40 2.89 25.71 8.93
N ASP A 41 2.86 26.56 7.92
CA ASP A 41 3.92 26.60 6.90
C ASP A 41 5.04 27.54 7.33
N ASP A 42 4.66 28.79 7.62
CA ASP A 42 5.62 29.86 7.95
C ASP A 42 4.90 31.02 8.67
N LEU A 43 5.70 31.90 9.24
CA LEU A 43 5.26 33.20 9.73
C LEU A 43 5.65 34.26 8.71
N ARG A 44 4.67 35.05 8.25
CA ARG A 44 4.95 36.23 7.44
C ARG A 44 4.49 37.50 8.13
N ASP A 45 5.03 38.63 7.73
CA ASP A 45 4.56 39.89 8.21
C ASP A 45 3.08 40.12 7.88
N TYR A 46 2.37 40.71 8.83
CA TYR A 46 0.96 41.08 8.69
C TYR A 46 0.80 42.10 7.55
N VAL A 47 -0.17 41.85 6.69
CA VAL A 47 -0.61 42.78 5.64
C VAL A 47 -2.05 43.21 5.94
N MET A 48 -2.37 44.47 5.70
CA MET A 48 -3.70 45.01 5.94
C MET A 48 -4.76 44.18 5.18
N GLY A 49 -5.71 43.61 5.92
CA GLY A 49 -6.72 42.68 5.40
C GLY A 49 -6.56 41.22 5.87
N ASP A 50 -5.46 40.88 6.54
CA ASP A 50 -5.29 39.57 7.13
C ASP A 50 -6.22 39.38 8.34
N ASN A 51 -6.62 38.09 8.55
CA ASN A 51 -7.49 37.76 9.66
C ASN A 51 -6.73 37.86 10.98
N SER A 52 -7.18 38.68 11.91
CA SER A 52 -6.56 38.88 13.23
C SER A 52 -6.46 37.61 14.09
N LYS A 53 -7.28 36.59 13.82
CA LYS A 53 -7.22 35.28 14.50
C LYS A 53 -5.97 34.47 14.15
N ASP A 54 -5.37 34.77 13.01
CA ASP A 54 -4.19 34.06 12.52
C ASP A 54 -2.88 34.73 12.96
N ILE A 55 -2.96 35.84 13.73
CA ILE A 55 -1.78 36.49 14.30
C ILE A 55 -1.15 35.61 15.39
N ASP A 56 0.14 35.32 15.22
CA ASP A 56 0.94 34.67 16.28
C ASP A 56 1.53 35.70 17.21
N TRP A 57 0.80 36.04 18.27
CA TRP A 57 1.18 37.05 19.23
C TRP A 57 2.53 36.75 19.92
N LYS A 58 2.83 35.48 20.18
CA LYS A 58 4.07 35.07 20.86
C LYS A 58 5.29 35.31 19.97
N SER A 59 5.20 34.97 18.72
CA SER A 59 6.26 35.20 17.73
C SER A 59 6.37 36.67 17.34
N SER A 60 5.25 37.40 17.24
CA SER A 60 5.23 38.84 16.98
C SER A 60 5.96 39.65 18.05
N ILE A 61 5.76 39.33 19.32
CA ILE A 61 6.45 40.00 20.44
C ILE A 61 7.96 39.74 20.35
N ARG A 62 8.40 38.56 19.98
CA ARG A 62 9.83 38.24 19.86
C ARG A 62 10.49 38.88 18.66
N HIS A 63 9.76 39.02 17.56
CA HIS A 63 10.28 39.54 16.30
C HIS A 63 10.18 41.07 16.19
N GLY A 64 9.29 41.68 16.99
CA GLY A 64 9.09 43.15 16.97
C GLY A 64 8.17 43.65 15.85
N SER A 65 7.55 42.77 15.06
CA SER A 65 6.53 43.07 14.03
C SER A 65 5.36 42.09 14.16
N LEU A 66 4.18 42.50 13.66
CA LEU A 66 3.01 41.60 13.64
C LEU A 66 3.24 40.45 12.64
N LEU A 67 3.27 39.23 13.14
CA LEU A 67 3.43 38.01 12.34
C LEU A 67 2.13 37.24 12.26
N VAL A 68 1.75 36.84 11.04
CA VAL A 68 0.57 36.02 10.75
C VAL A 68 1.01 34.62 10.38
N ARG A 69 0.32 33.64 10.95
CA ARG A 69 0.50 32.23 10.56
C ARG A 69 0.04 32.03 9.13
N ARG A 70 0.96 31.63 8.29
CA ARG A 70 0.64 31.16 6.94
C ARG A 70 0.35 29.67 7.03
N TYR A 71 -0.81 29.29 6.52
CA TYR A 71 -1.22 27.90 6.43
C TYR A 71 -1.04 27.44 4.99
N CYS A 72 -0.36 26.31 4.79
CA CYS A 72 -0.30 25.71 3.47
C CYS A 72 -1.67 25.21 3.06
N ALA A 73 -2.12 25.63 1.89
CA ALA A 73 -3.20 24.97 1.20
C ALA A 73 -2.81 23.52 0.95
N TYR A 74 -3.71 22.61 1.26
CA TYR A 74 -3.74 21.17 1.01
C TYR A 74 -2.56 20.63 0.19
N ARG A 75 -1.58 20.01 0.84
CA ARG A 75 -0.46 19.36 0.15
C ARG A 75 -0.93 17.97 -0.29
N ARG A 76 -1.09 17.77 -1.60
CA ARG A 76 -1.40 16.46 -2.17
C ARG A 76 -0.30 15.46 -1.81
N HIS A 77 -0.69 14.28 -1.35
CA HIS A 77 0.25 13.19 -1.11
C HIS A 77 0.53 12.44 -2.41
N ASN A 78 1.73 11.89 -2.49
CA ASN A 78 2.19 11.15 -3.66
C ASN A 78 2.33 9.68 -3.26
N PHE A 79 1.45 8.84 -3.74
CA PHE A 79 1.46 7.41 -3.46
C PHE A 79 2.17 6.65 -4.58
N VAL A 80 3.08 5.77 -4.20
CA VAL A 80 3.79 4.87 -5.11
C VAL A 80 3.37 3.45 -4.82
N PHE A 81 2.73 2.81 -5.79
CA PHE A 81 2.38 1.41 -5.70
C PHE A 81 3.48 0.53 -6.31
N ILE A 82 3.89 -0.46 -5.54
CA ILE A 82 4.77 -1.54 -5.96
C ILE A 82 3.98 -2.83 -5.77
N ILE A 83 3.65 -3.48 -6.87
CA ILE A 83 2.82 -4.68 -6.87
C ILE A 83 3.63 -5.79 -7.51
N ASP A 84 3.80 -6.86 -6.75
CA ASP A 84 4.44 -8.06 -7.24
C ASP A 84 3.58 -8.69 -8.36
N SER A 85 4.21 -9.03 -9.45
CA SER A 85 3.57 -9.57 -10.66
C SER A 85 4.19 -10.89 -11.13
N GLY A 86 4.93 -11.57 -10.26
CA GLY A 86 5.50 -12.87 -10.57
C GLY A 86 4.45 -13.98 -10.67
N LYS A 87 4.84 -15.14 -11.22
CA LYS A 87 4.02 -16.36 -11.37
C LYS A 87 3.20 -16.71 -10.14
N LYS A 88 3.77 -16.52 -8.95
CA LYS A 88 3.13 -16.79 -7.66
C LYS A 88 1.81 -16.07 -7.47
N PHE A 89 1.62 -14.93 -8.14
CA PHE A 89 0.35 -14.16 -8.07
C PHE A 89 -0.77 -14.77 -8.93
N ASN A 90 -0.47 -15.78 -9.75
CA ASN A 90 -1.49 -16.61 -10.40
C ASN A 90 -2.02 -17.73 -9.50
N GLY A 91 -1.49 -17.87 -8.27
CA GLY A 91 -1.90 -18.85 -7.28
C GLY A 91 -3.12 -18.45 -6.47
N LEU A 92 -3.40 -19.28 -5.45
CA LEU A 92 -4.51 -19.07 -4.54
C LEU A 92 -4.03 -18.54 -3.20
N THR A 93 -4.90 -17.78 -2.54
CA THR A 93 -4.72 -17.38 -1.14
C THR A 93 -5.06 -18.52 -0.19
N SER A 94 -4.77 -18.35 1.09
CA SER A 94 -5.16 -19.30 2.16
C SER A 94 -6.70 -19.53 2.25
N LYS A 95 -7.50 -18.64 1.67
CA LYS A 95 -8.97 -18.77 1.55
C LYS A 95 -9.42 -19.21 0.15
N LEU A 96 -8.50 -19.74 -0.65
CA LEU A 96 -8.75 -20.28 -1.99
C LEU A 96 -9.32 -19.26 -3.00
N GLU A 97 -9.02 -17.98 -2.81
CA GLU A 97 -9.28 -16.93 -3.81
C GLU A 97 -8.03 -16.69 -4.66
N ASN A 98 -8.18 -16.24 -5.90
CA ASN A 98 -7.03 -15.88 -6.74
C ASN A 98 -6.25 -14.71 -6.14
N LYS A 99 -4.94 -14.89 -5.94
CA LYS A 99 -4.05 -13.85 -5.39
C LYS A 99 -4.05 -12.59 -6.25
N SER A 100 -4.02 -12.76 -7.58
CA SER A 100 -4.11 -11.65 -8.55
C SER A 100 -5.36 -10.81 -8.34
N ASP A 101 -6.51 -11.45 -8.19
CA ASP A 101 -7.77 -10.79 -7.94
C ASP A 101 -7.76 -10.01 -6.60
N VAL A 102 -7.32 -10.67 -5.52
CA VAL A 102 -7.24 -10.04 -4.20
C VAL A 102 -6.30 -8.83 -4.23
N SER A 103 -5.17 -8.95 -4.92
CA SER A 103 -4.21 -7.85 -5.11
C SER A 103 -4.81 -6.69 -5.90
N LEU A 104 -5.49 -6.98 -7.01
CA LEU A 104 -6.16 -5.96 -7.83
C LEU A 104 -7.27 -5.24 -7.08
N TYR A 105 -8.09 -5.97 -6.29
CA TYR A 105 -9.13 -5.37 -5.48
C TYR A 105 -8.54 -4.53 -4.33
N THR A 106 -7.44 -4.97 -3.73
CA THR A 106 -6.72 -4.22 -2.70
C THR A 106 -6.15 -2.92 -3.27
N PHE A 107 -5.45 -3.00 -4.41
CA PHE A 107 -4.99 -1.82 -5.14
C PHE A 107 -6.13 -0.86 -5.47
N GLY A 108 -7.21 -1.38 -6.08
CA GLY A 108 -8.35 -0.57 -6.50
C GLY A 108 -9.05 0.12 -5.32
N THR A 109 -9.16 -0.55 -4.17
CA THR A 109 -9.75 0.03 -2.96
C THR A 109 -8.92 1.20 -2.43
N LEU A 110 -7.60 1.04 -2.34
CA LEU A 110 -6.69 2.11 -1.93
C LEU A 110 -6.63 3.23 -2.96
N ALA A 111 -6.52 2.91 -4.24
CA ALA A 111 -6.48 3.89 -5.32
C ALA A 111 -7.78 4.73 -5.37
N TYR A 112 -8.94 4.10 -5.13
CA TYR A 112 -10.20 4.81 -4.99
C TYR A 112 -10.20 5.78 -3.80
N LEU A 113 -9.69 5.34 -2.64
CA LEU A 113 -9.59 6.17 -1.44
C LEU A 113 -8.66 7.37 -1.66
N ILE A 114 -7.49 7.14 -2.27
CA ILE A 114 -6.52 8.16 -2.65
C ILE A 114 -7.15 9.19 -3.59
N ASN A 115 -7.82 8.71 -4.65
CA ASN A 115 -8.49 9.59 -5.62
C ASN A 115 -9.64 10.40 -5.01
N LYS A 116 -10.39 9.81 -4.07
CA LYS A 116 -11.50 10.52 -3.38
C LYS A 116 -11.00 11.69 -2.54
N ASN A 117 -9.74 11.67 -2.15
CA ASN A 117 -9.09 12.71 -1.34
C ASN A 117 -8.16 13.62 -2.18
N ASP A 118 -8.29 13.61 -3.51
CA ASP A 118 -7.51 14.41 -4.47
C ASP A 118 -5.99 14.21 -4.39
N ASP A 119 -5.54 13.13 -3.77
CA ASP A 119 -4.14 12.72 -3.76
C ASP A 119 -3.74 12.04 -5.09
N GLU A 120 -2.44 12.00 -5.37
CA GLU A 120 -1.91 11.47 -6.62
C GLU A 120 -1.27 10.09 -6.41
N LEU A 121 -1.41 9.22 -7.39
CA LEU A 121 -0.77 7.91 -7.38
C LEU A 121 0.03 7.64 -8.65
N THR A 122 1.08 6.86 -8.48
CA THR A 122 1.83 6.22 -9.55
C THR A 122 2.03 4.74 -9.20
N LYS A 123 2.40 3.95 -10.19
CA LYS A 123 2.80 2.57 -10.01
C LYS A 123 4.15 2.32 -10.67
N VAL A 124 4.95 1.46 -10.07
CA VAL A 124 6.16 0.91 -10.68
C VAL A 124 5.83 -0.48 -11.22
N PHE A 125 6.23 -0.75 -12.43
CA PHE A 125 5.98 -2.03 -13.09
C PHE A 125 7.11 -2.39 -14.05
N ASN A 126 7.25 -3.67 -14.32
CA ASN A 126 8.18 -4.16 -15.32
C ASN A 126 7.55 -4.08 -16.71
N ASN A 127 8.24 -3.44 -17.64
CA ASN A 127 7.86 -3.39 -19.03
C ASN A 127 9.02 -3.95 -19.88
N THR A 128 8.87 -5.19 -20.35
CA THR A 128 9.88 -5.86 -21.19
C THR A 128 11.31 -5.76 -20.63
N ASN A 129 11.52 -6.27 -19.42
CA ASN A 129 12.79 -6.26 -18.68
C ASN A 129 13.32 -4.89 -18.27
N THR A 130 12.50 -3.83 -18.30
CA THR A 130 12.86 -2.51 -17.79
C THR A 130 11.81 -2.02 -16.80
N LEU A 131 12.28 -1.49 -15.67
CA LEU A 131 11.37 -0.84 -14.72
C LEU A 131 10.91 0.50 -15.29
N THR A 132 9.62 0.72 -15.22
CA THR A 132 8.99 1.97 -15.60
C THR A 132 7.98 2.42 -14.55
N SER A 133 7.60 3.69 -14.59
CA SER A 133 6.54 4.23 -13.75
C SER A 133 5.59 5.08 -14.58
N THR A 134 4.33 5.14 -14.16
CA THR A 134 3.39 6.11 -14.71
C THR A 134 3.66 7.49 -14.09
N PRO A 135 3.26 8.60 -14.75
CA PRO A 135 3.23 9.89 -14.07
C PRO A 135 2.27 9.87 -12.87
N PHE A 136 2.58 10.68 -11.84
CA PHE A 136 1.63 10.89 -10.74
C PHE A 136 0.35 11.53 -11.27
N LYS A 137 -0.77 10.86 -11.09
CA LYS A 137 -2.09 11.31 -11.54
C LYS A 137 -3.18 10.87 -10.57
N SER A 138 -4.22 11.66 -10.48
CA SER A 138 -5.51 11.30 -9.89
C SER A 138 -6.52 10.94 -11.01
N GLY A 139 -7.70 10.51 -10.62
CA GLY A 139 -8.83 10.27 -11.53
C GLY A 139 -9.14 8.79 -11.77
N THR A 140 -10.43 8.53 -11.92
CA THR A 140 -10.99 7.18 -12.09
C THR A 140 -10.43 6.45 -13.31
N LEU A 141 -10.19 7.17 -14.39
CA LEU A 141 -9.60 6.61 -15.61
C LEU A 141 -8.17 6.10 -15.37
N ASN A 142 -7.38 6.85 -14.59
CA ASN A 142 -6.02 6.43 -14.24
C ASN A 142 -6.03 5.14 -13.41
N ILE A 143 -7.00 4.99 -12.49
CA ILE A 143 -7.17 3.76 -11.70
C ILE A 143 -7.49 2.58 -12.60
N GLU A 144 -8.45 2.72 -13.52
CA GLU A 144 -8.83 1.65 -14.46
C GLU A 144 -7.67 1.23 -15.37
N MET A 145 -6.93 2.21 -15.91
CA MET A 145 -5.74 1.91 -16.72
C MET A 145 -4.68 1.18 -15.88
N SER A 146 -4.47 1.62 -14.65
CA SER A 146 -3.51 0.99 -13.74
C SER A 146 -3.89 -0.44 -13.39
N MET A 147 -5.18 -0.72 -13.14
CA MET A 147 -5.66 -2.08 -12.89
C MET A 147 -5.45 -3.01 -14.10
N ASN A 148 -5.74 -2.51 -15.30
CA ASN A 148 -5.52 -3.29 -16.53
C ASN A 148 -4.04 -3.62 -16.75
N ASP A 149 -3.15 -2.66 -16.47
CA ASP A 149 -1.71 -2.89 -16.63
C ASP A 149 -1.16 -3.87 -15.59
N ILE A 150 -1.64 -3.78 -14.33
CA ILE A 150 -1.25 -4.73 -13.26
C ILE A 150 -1.69 -6.14 -13.64
N GLU A 151 -2.94 -6.32 -14.07
CA GLU A 151 -3.46 -7.62 -14.50
C GLU A 151 -2.63 -8.20 -15.66
N LYS A 152 -2.32 -7.39 -16.67
CA LYS A 152 -1.46 -7.81 -17.78
C LYS A 152 -0.06 -8.24 -17.30
N ASN A 153 0.54 -7.49 -16.38
CA ASN A 153 1.87 -7.82 -15.86
C ASN A 153 1.87 -9.14 -15.11
N ILE A 154 0.84 -9.42 -14.29
CA ILE A 154 0.68 -10.69 -13.59
C ILE A 154 0.52 -11.85 -14.62
N LEU A 155 -0.31 -11.68 -15.64
CA LEU A 155 -0.53 -12.70 -16.66
C LEU A 155 0.73 -13.00 -17.51
N LEU A 156 1.60 -12.01 -17.72
CA LEU A 156 2.83 -12.14 -18.49
C LEU A 156 4.01 -12.66 -17.68
N ASP A 157 3.81 -12.96 -16.39
CA ASP A 157 4.88 -13.38 -15.47
C ASP A 157 6.10 -12.40 -15.48
N ASN A 158 5.81 -11.12 -15.52
CA ASN A 158 6.82 -10.07 -15.52
C ASN A 158 7.41 -9.90 -14.11
N ASN A 159 8.16 -10.90 -13.66
CA ASN A 159 8.83 -10.84 -12.36
C ASN A 159 10.01 -9.86 -12.41
N TYR A 160 10.21 -9.12 -11.32
CA TYR A 160 11.34 -8.23 -11.15
C TYR A 160 11.75 -8.19 -9.67
N ASP A 161 13.03 -7.91 -9.41
CA ASP A 161 13.49 -7.82 -8.02
C ASP A 161 12.76 -6.71 -7.26
N ILE A 162 12.09 -7.08 -6.19
CA ILE A 162 11.33 -6.15 -5.33
C ILE A 162 12.24 -5.03 -4.76
N ASN A 163 13.53 -5.30 -4.54
CA ASN A 163 14.49 -4.30 -4.09
C ASN A 163 14.72 -3.23 -5.17
N GLU A 164 14.86 -3.63 -6.42
CA GLU A 164 15.02 -2.71 -7.53
C GLU A 164 13.75 -1.89 -7.76
N MET A 165 12.56 -2.52 -7.64
CA MET A 165 11.28 -1.82 -7.71
C MET A 165 11.13 -0.77 -6.62
N LEU A 166 11.61 -1.05 -5.40
CA LEU A 166 11.63 -0.09 -4.29
C LEU A 166 12.64 1.04 -4.48
N GLU A 167 13.80 0.75 -5.07
CA GLU A 167 14.83 1.76 -5.35
C GLU A 167 14.49 2.65 -6.56
N TYR A 168 13.69 2.16 -7.50
CA TYR A 168 13.38 2.89 -8.73
C TYR A 168 12.79 4.29 -8.46
N PRO A 169 11.74 4.46 -7.61
CA PRO A 169 11.18 5.78 -7.34
C PRO A 169 12.18 6.73 -6.67
N LEU A 170 13.10 6.22 -5.85
CA LEU A 170 14.13 7.05 -5.21
C LEU A 170 15.05 7.73 -6.22
N LYS A 171 15.29 7.07 -7.35
CA LYS A 171 16.15 7.59 -8.42
C LYS A 171 15.43 8.59 -9.33
N HIS A 172 14.11 8.43 -9.49
CA HIS A 172 13.34 9.18 -10.49
C HIS A 172 12.51 10.33 -9.92
N PHE A 173 12.17 10.30 -8.62
CA PHE A 173 11.33 11.32 -8.01
C PHE A 173 12.03 12.00 -6.82
N LYS A 174 11.97 13.33 -6.78
CA LYS A 174 12.60 14.14 -5.72
C LYS A 174 11.61 14.63 -4.65
N ARG A 175 10.43 14.01 -4.56
CA ARG A 175 9.36 14.43 -3.63
C ARG A 175 9.17 13.39 -2.53
N LYS A 176 8.61 13.80 -1.37
CA LYS A 176 8.20 12.84 -0.34
C LYS A 176 7.08 11.97 -0.92
N MET A 177 7.18 10.65 -0.72
CA MET A 177 6.25 9.66 -1.23
C MET A 177 5.80 8.72 -0.11
N ILE A 178 4.64 8.12 -0.30
CA ILE A 178 4.12 7.05 0.53
C ILE A 178 4.11 5.79 -0.33
N TYR A 179 4.95 4.83 0.03
CA TYR A 179 5.04 3.54 -0.66
C TYR A 179 3.96 2.60 -0.16
N ILE A 180 3.25 1.98 -1.09
CA ILE A 180 2.33 0.87 -0.82
C ILE A 180 2.83 -0.34 -1.59
N VAL A 181 3.33 -1.32 -0.85
CA VAL A 181 3.85 -2.57 -1.41
C VAL A 181 2.80 -3.65 -1.23
N ILE A 182 2.40 -4.29 -2.32
CA ILE A 182 1.50 -5.44 -2.34
C ILE A 182 2.30 -6.63 -2.85
N SER A 183 2.62 -7.56 -1.97
CA SER A 183 3.42 -8.74 -2.27
C SER A 183 3.02 -9.89 -1.35
N ASP A 184 3.71 -11.00 -1.40
CA ASP A 184 3.54 -12.14 -0.52
C ASP A 184 4.64 -12.21 0.56
N LEU A 185 4.64 -13.30 1.32
CA LEU A 185 5.61 -13.51 2.39
C LEU A 185 7.04 -13.66 1.87
N ASP A 186 7.21 -14.25 0.70
CA ASP A 186 8.52 -14.37 0.03
C ASP A 186 9.04 -13.01 -0.39
N GLY A 187 8.20 -12.19 -1.02
CA GLY A 187 8.56 -10.83 -1.36
C GLY A 187 8.94 -10.00 -0.12
N ALA A 188 8.18 -10.13 0.98
CA ALA A 188 8.52 -9.50 2.27
C ALA A 188 9.89 -9.93 2.80
N ASN A 189 10.20 -11.23 2.70
CA ASN A 189 11.46 -11.79 3.16
C ASN A 189 12.65 -11.31 2.33
N ASN A 190 12.46 -11.17 1.02
CA ASN A 190 13.50 -10.80 0.05
C ASN A 190 13.85 -9.30 0.07
N ILE A 191 13.05 -8.44 0.71
CA ILE A 191 13.42 -7.03 0.85
C ILE A 191 14.61 -6.90 1.80
N SER A 192 15.69 -6.31 1.32
CA SER A 192 16.92 -6.14 2.08
C SER A 192 16.83 -4.98 3.08
N ASP A 193 17.50 -5.12 4.23
CA ASP A 193 17.62 -4.03 5.23
C ASP A 193 18.20 -2.75 4.64
N LYS A 194 19.10 -2.86 3.66
CA LYS A 194 19.70 -1.72 2.97
C LYS A 194 18.66 -0.90 2.22
N VAL A 195 17.76 -1.55 1.50
CA VAL A 195 16.68 -0.89 0.74
C VAL A 195 15.65 -0.29 1.69
N LEU A 196 15.23 -1.04 2.70
CA LEU A 196 14.31 -0.52 3.71
C LEU A 196 14.84 0.75 4.37
N ARG A 197 16.11 0.76 4.77
CA ARG A 197 16.76 1.95 5.36
C ARG A 197 16.75 3.14 4.41
N LYS A 198 17.04 2.92 3.13
CA LYS A 198 17.02 3.99 2.11
C LYS A 198 15.62 4.58 1.94
N VAL A 199 14.61 3.72 1.78
CA VAL A 199 13.22 4.15 1.55
C VAL A 199 12.68 4.89 2.78
N THR A 200 12.80 4.28 3.97
CA THR A 200 12.20 4.83 5.20
C THR A 200 12.94 6.04 5.78
N ALA A 201 14.14 6.37 5.26
CA ALA A 201 14.85 7.57 5.66
C ALA A 201 14.11 8.87 5.28
N SER A 202 13.32 8.88 4.21
CA SER A 202 12.66 10.07 3.69
C SER A 202 11.19 9.84 3.29
N HIS A 203 10.74 8.61 3.30
CA HIS A 203 9.44 8.20 2.80
C HIS A 203 8.73 7.28 3.80
N ASP A 204 7.41 7.24 3.73
CA ASP A 204 6.60 6.30 4.49
C ASP A 204 6.40 5.03 3.66
N LEU A 205 6.36 3.85 4.31
CA LEU A 205 6.13 2.57 3.65
C LEU A 205 5.07 1.75 4.38
N LEU A 206 4.09 1.29 3.62
CA LEU A 206 3.06 0.36 4.04
C LEU A 206 3.22 -0.95 3.26
N PHE A 207 3.19 -2.08 3.95
CA PHE A 207 3.33 -3.40 3.33
C PHE A 207 2.05 -4.22 3.50
N ILE A 208 1.51 -4.71 2.38
CA ILE A 208 0.33 -5.55 2.34
C ILE A 208 0.76 -6.93 1.86
N ASN A 209 0.69 -7.90 2.76
CA ASN A 209 0.95 -9.29 2.47
C ASN A 209 -0.32 -9.96 1.93
N ILE A 210 -0.24 -10.55 0.75
CA ILE A 210 -1.29 -11.44 0.23
C ILE A 210 -0.93 -12.86 0.64
N SER A 211 -1.82 -13.51 1.37
CA SER A 211 -1.55 -14.85 1.90
C SER A 211 -1.43 -15.89 0.78
N ASP A 212 -0.67 -16.95 1.06
CA ASP A 212 -0.53 -18.11 0.19
C ASP A 212 -1.39 -19.28 0.67
N ALA A 213 -1.90 -20.06 -0.26
CA ALA A 213 -2.54 -21.33 0.04
C ALA A 213 -1.56 -22.29 0.74
N SER A 214 -2.09 -23.27 1.47
CA SER A 214 -1.29 -24.36 2.02
C SER A 214 -0.97 -25.40 0.95
N MET A 215 0.17 -26.04 1.06
CA MET A 215 0.52 -27.22 0.25
C MET A 215 -0.21 -28.50 0.72
N TYR A 216 -1.08 -28.40 1.72
CA TYR A 216 -1.89 -29.49 2.23
C TYR A 216 -3.31 -29.41 1.68
N GLY A 217 -3.77 -30.49 1.01
CA GLY A 217 -5.12 -30.60 0.45
C GLY A 217 -5.18 -31.50 -0.78
N ASP A 218 -6.36 -31.59 -1.37
CA ASP A 218 -6.60 -32.39 -2.57
C ASP A 218 -6.37 -31.56 -3.84
N ASN A 219 -5.85 -32.21 -4.89
CA ASN A 219 -5.66 -31.64 -6.23
C ASN A 219 -4.87 -30.30 -6.24
N LEU A 220 -3.82 -30.24 -5.46
CA LEU A 220 -2.96 -29.07 -5.41
C LEU A 220 -2.06 -29.00 -6.64
N TYR A 221 -1.97 -27.83 -7.21
CA TYR A 221 -1.11 -27.52 -8.34
C TYR A 221 -0.03 -26.51 -7.93
N ASP A 222 1.20 -26.90 -8.11
CA ASP A 222 2.34 -26.01 -7.88
C ASP A 222 2.63 -25.20 -9.14
N ILE A 223 2.49 -23.89 -9.02
CA ILE A 223 2.64 -22.95 -10.12
C ILE A 223 4.10 -22.78 -10.52
N ASP A 224 5.02 -22.87 -9.57
CA ASP A 224 6.45 -22.70 -9.84
C ASP A 224 7.00 -23.89 -10.63
N SER A 225 6.69 -25.11 -10.19
CA SER A 225 7.11 -26.32 -10.91
C SER A 225 6.22 -26.70 -12.09
N ASN A 226 5.08 -26.00 -12.26
CA ASN A 226 4.08 -26.26 -13.27
C ASN A 226 3.58 -27.70 -13.26
N SER A 227 3.40 -28.29 -12.08
CA SER A 227 3.04 -29.69 -11.89
C SER A 227 2.08 -29.88 -10.72
N ASN A 228 1.36 -31.02 -10.72
CA ASN A 228 0.54 -31.39 -9.58
C ASN A 228 1.43 -31.77 -8.38
N VAL A 229 1.06 -31.28 -7.21
CA VAL A 229 1.75 -31.68 -5.97
C VAL A 229 1.49 -33.17 -5.72
N PRO A 230 2.53 -33.99 -5.56
CA PRO A 230 2.36 -35.42 -5.30
C PRO A 230 1.53 -35.70 -4.05
N PHE A 231 0.69 -36.75 -4.10
CA PHE A 231 -0.22 -37.13 -3.01
C PHE A 231 0.45 -37.36 -1.66
N TYR A 232 1.68 -37.93 -1.69
CA TYR A 232 2.45 -38.19 -0.47
C TYR A 232 2.95 -36.90 0.20
N ILE A 233 3.01 -35.78 -0.53
CA ILE A 233 3.30 -34.46 0.01
C ILE A 233 2.02 -33.79 0.47
N SER A 234 1.01 -33.70 -0.42
CA SER A 234 -0.21 -32.92 -0.18
C SER A 234 -1.13 -33.50 0.91
N ARG A 235 -0.96 -34.76 1.29
CA ARG A 235 -1.71 -35.40 2.39
C ARG A 235 -0.87 -35.73 3.63
N ASN A 236 0.39 -35.32 3.66
CA ASN A 236 1.25 -35.56 4.80
C ASN A 236 1.03 -34.49 5.88
N LYS A 237 0.49 -34.90 7.03
CA LYS A 237 0.23 -34.01 8.17
C LYS A 237 1.48 -33.43 8.79
N GLU A 238 2.57 -34.23 8.86
CA GLU A 238 3.84 -33.75 9.41
C GLU A 238 4.44 -32.65 8.54
N LEU A 239 4.39 -32.81 7.20
CA LEU A 239 4.82 -31.75 6.28
C LEU A 239 3.97 -30.49 6.37
N LYS A 240 2.66 -30.63 6.62
CA LYS A 240 1.78 -29.48 6.89
C LYS A 240 2.23 -28.70 8.12
N GLU A 241 2.49 -29.40 9.23
CA GLU A 241 2.96 -28.75 10.46
C GLU A 241 4.31 -28.06 10.27
N VAL A 242 5.21 -28.69 9.51
CA VAL A 242 6.51 -28.09 9.15
C VAL A 242 6.30 -26.83 8.29
N GLU A 243 5.44 -26.88 7.27
CA GLU A 243 5.10 -25.72 6.43
C GLU A 243 4.55 -24.57 7.28
N GLU A 244 3.58 -24.85 8.15
CA GLU A 244 2.96 -23.84 9.02
C GLU A 244 3.99 -23.21 9.97
N ASN A 245 4.87 -24.02 10.54
CA ASN A 245 5.94 -23.54 11.42
C ASN A 245 6.94 -22.66 10.68
N ILE A 246 7.37 -23.06 9.49
CA ILE A 246 8.28 -22.28 8.65
C ILE A 246 7.61 -20.94 8.27
N LYS A 247 6.39 -20.97 7.75
CA LYS A 247 5.63 -19.76 7.41
C LYS A 247 5.52 -18.81 8.60
N LYS A 248 5.22 -19.34 9.79
CA LYS A 248 5.13 -18.56 11.02
C LYS A 248 6.48 -17.95 11.44
N GLN A 249 7.57 -18.69 11.31
CA GLN A 249 8.92 -18.18 11.61
C GLN A 249 9.31 -17.05 10.65
N VAL A 250 9.11 -17.24 9.35
CA VAL A 250 9.41 -16.23 8.33
C VAL A 250 8.53 -14.99 8.55
N TYR A 251 7.23 -15.17 8.78
CA TYR A 251 6.31 -14.07 9.09
C TYR A 251 6.78 -13.26 10.29
N ASN A 252 7.11 -13.92 11.40
CA ASN A 252 7.59 -13.26 12.61
C ASN A 252 8.92 -12.52 12.39
N SER A 253 9.79 -13.08 11.55
CA SER A 253 11.05 -12.43 11.14
C SER A 253 10.78 -11.16 10.33
N CYS A 254 9.89 -11.25 9.34
CA CYS A 254 9.48 -10.09 8.52
C CYS A 254 8.82 -9.00 9.37
N VAL A 255 7.91 -9.37 10.28
CA VAL A 255 7.25 -8.41 11.19
C VAL A 255 8.27 -7.70 12.07
N ARG A 256 9.25 -8.44 12.64
CA ARG A 256 10.34 -7.82 13.43
C ARG A 256 11.19 -6.88 12.59
N LYS A 257 11.56 -7.30 11.38
CA LYS A 257 12.30 -6.47 10.41
C LYS A 257 11.53 -5.18 10.09
N PHE A 258 10.25 -5.28 9.75
CA PHE A 258 9.41 -4.13 9.41
C PHE A 258 9.19 -3.18 10.59
N LYS A 259 8.97 -3.72 11.79
CA LYS A 259 8.85 -2.91 13.01
C LYS A 259 10.09 -2.06 13.28
N LYS A 260 11.29 -2.58 13.03
CA LYS A 260 12.56 -1.83 13.14
C LYS A 260 12.58 -0.58 12.26
N TYR A 261 11.92 -0.62 11.11
CA TYR A 261 11.84 0.49 10.14
C TYR A 261 10.51 1.25 10.20
N ARG A 262 9.69 1.05 11.24
CA ARG A 262 8.37 1.68 11.42
C ARG A 262 7.40 1.39 10.24
N ILE A 263 7.55 0.26 9.58
CA ILE A 263 6.72 -0.18 8.48
C ILE A 263 5.51 -0.91 9.05
N SER A 264 4.33 -0.44 8.70
CA SER A 264 3.07 -1.09 9.05
C SER A 264 2.74 -2.18 8.04
N THR A 265 2.30 -3.34 8.54
CA THR A 265 1.95 -4.48 7.70
C THR A 265 0.64 -5.11 8.09
N VAL A 266 -0.05 -5.67 7.11
CA VAL A 266 -1.28 -6.46 7.26
C VAL A 266 -1.25 -7.63 6.29
N THR A 267 -1.96 -8.72 6.61
CA THR A 267 -2.15 -9.87 5.72
C THR A 267 -3.59 -9.90 5.25
N ILE A 268 -3.80 -10.05 3.94
CA ILE A 268 -5.11 -10.16 3.29
C ILE A 268 -5.22 -11.52 2.61
N SER A 269 -6.31 -12.24 2.87
CA SER A 269 -6.56 -13.58 2.35
C SER A 269 -7.80 -13.66 1.46
N SER A 270 -8.69 -12.68 1.52
CA SER A 270 -9.92 -12.65 0.71
C SER A 270 -10.37 -11.23 0.40
N LYS A 271 -11.18 -11.09 -0.65
CA LYS A 271 -11.77 -9.81 -1.03
C LYS A 271 -12.69 -9.24 0.05
N SER A 272 -13.36 -10.11 0.81
CA SER A 272 -14.31 -9.69 1.84
C SER A 272 -13.67 -9.01 3.05
N GLU A 273 -12.40 -9.28 3.32
CA GLU A 273 -11.69 -8.71 4.47
C GLU A 273 -10.85 -7.47 4.14
N ILE A 274 -10.73 -7.10 2.85
CA ILE A 274 -9.86 -6.00 2.41
C ILE A 274 -10.09 -4.73 3.23
N VAL A 275 -11.33 -4.28 3.37
CA VAL A 275 -11.63 -3.02 4.06
C VAL A 275 -11.22 -3.06 5.53
N ASN A 276 -11.51 -4.16 6.23
CA ASN A 276 -11.14 -4.30 7.64
C ASN A 276 -9.62 -4.38 7.81
N CYS A 277 -8.92 -5.13 6.94
CA CYS A 277 -7.47 -5.20 6.95
C CYS A 277 -6.82 -3.84 6.65
N LEU A 278 -7.39 -3.03 5.75
CA LEU A 278 -6.90 -1.69 5.47
C LEU A 278 -7.15 -0.73 6.65
N ILE A 279 -8.25 -0.88 7.38
CA ILE A 279 -8.47 -0.15 8.64
C ILE A 279 -7.35 -0.48 9.63
N ASP A 280 -7.10 -1.76 9.89
CA ASP A 280 -6.03 -2.22 10.78
C ASP A 280 -4.65 -1.71 10.36
N LEU A 281 -4.36 -1.71 9.04
CA LEU A 281 -3.11 -1.20 8.49
C LEU A 281 -2.93 0.29 8.80
N LEU A 282 -3.97 1.08 8.55
CA LEU A 282 -3.93 2.53 8.78
C LEU A 282 -3.87 2.87 10.28
N GLU A 283 -4.58 2.14 11.13
CA GLU A 283 -4.48 2.31 12.59
C GLU A 283 -3.05 2.05 13.08
N ARG A 284 -2.45 0.94 12.66
CA ARG A 284 -1.05 0.61 13.00
C ARG A 284 -0.08 1.68 12.50
N HIS A 285 -0.30 2.20 11.29
CA HIS A 285 0.54 3.26 10.73
C HIS A 285 0.41 4.56 11.54
N ASN A 286 -0.81 4.94 11.90
CA ASN A 286 -1.06 6.11 12.73
C ASN A 286 -0.32 6.04 14.09
N HIS A 287 -0.32 4.86 14.72
CA HIS A 287 0.42 4.63 15.95
C HIS A 287 1.94 4.67 15.74
N ALA A 288 2.45 4.11 14.64
CA ALA A 288 3.88 4.07 14.34
C ALA A 288 4.48 5.45 14.02
N VAL A 289 3.68 6.37 13.45
CA VAL A 289 4.13 7.74 13.10
C VAL A 289 4.05 8.69 14.29
N ARG A 290 3.17 8.44 15.27
CA ARG A 290 3.00 9.32 16.45
C ARG A 290 4.05 9.08 17.57
N HIS A 291 4.81 8.00 17.49
CA HIS A 291 5.90 7.63 18.41
C HIS A 291 7.25 7.62 17.70
#